data_412ca730f4405d8304c15007f289dfa6
#
_entry.id   412ca730f4405d8304c15007f289dfa6
#
_cell.length_a   1.000
_cell.length_b   1.000
_cell.length_c   1.000
_cell.angle_alpha   90.00
_cell.angle_beta   90.00
_cell.angle_gamma   90.00
#
_symmetry.space_group_name_H-M   'P 1'
#
loop_
_entity.id
_entity.type
_entity.pdbx_description
1 polymer ?
#
loop_
_entity_poly.entity_id
_entity_poly.type
_entity_poly.pdbx_seq_one_letter_code
_entity_poly.pdbx_strand_id
1 'polypeptide(L)'
;MSYDQGRRVVASGVTVLALVAVVQAGVGCADGGDSDAARPRTHVATRSGWPAQAPGASVCRGVRVPVSTALQAAVNRHPKGTRFCITRGIHRLPTFVVPKDGDTFAGEPGAILSGARILRSFEHRDGHWIADAPLQKNPAAVGRCAPPGGNKCMFANDVFIDDRPLKRVLQLDAVASGRFYDDEATHTIVIGTNPAGHRVEEAVATRAFKGWRTGVDNVTIVGLVIEKFASEAGIGAINGRPSWQAIGNVVRLNHGGGIQDAGVIRNNIIRQNGQVGVLGSYESGQVVAGNDIAFNNYAGFDPGWEAGGAKWVRSAKLVVRRNRVHDNNGPGLWTDGSSLEVLYDRNVVLRNSGAGILHEISYAAVLKQNVVRGNGFAGAGWLDGAGIVVSSSSHVKITHNTVANNHNGIGIIESAREPPVEGMPAHEAQDILVHANSIAMRTGHTGLVQDVGDTSYYTGKGIRFVGNKYSLGCNAKYFTWRDPSGRNAYANLNQAQWLAAGNDTTGHFTTKCP
;
A
#
# COMPACT_ATOMS: atom_id res chain seq x y z
N MET A 1 -2.87 -42.89 9.74
CA MET A 1 -3.67 -42.52 8.58
C MET A 1 -3.19 -41.15 8.13
N SER A 2 -2.48 -41.15 7.06
CA SER A 2 -1.76 -40.03 6.43
C SER A 2 -2.77 -39.19 5.62
N TYR A 3 -2.81 -37.87 5.83
CA TYR A 3 -3.40 -36.94 4.89
C TYR A 3 -2.35 -35.93 4.47
N ASP A 4 -1.67 -36.31 3.41
CA ASP A 4 -0.84 -35.42 2.58
C ASP A 4 -1.77 -34.76 1.57
N GLN A 5 -1.96 -33.42 1.66
CA GLN A 5 -2.56 -32.63 0.60
C GLN A 5 -1.59 -31.57 0.14
N GLY A 6 -0.87 -31.92 -0.90
CA GLY A 6 -0.10 -31.00 -1.71
C GLY A 6 -1.00 -29.92 -2.33
N ARG A 7 -0.87 -28.69 -1.86
CA ARG A 7 -1.50 -27.52 -2.49
C ARG A 7 -0.66 -27.05 -3.67
N ARG A 8 -1.14 -27.41 -4.86
CA ARG A 8 -0.74 -26.72 -6.11
C ARG A 8 -1.33 -25.33 -6.07
N VAL A 9 -0.49 -24.32 -6.17
CA VAL A 9 -0.91 -22.96 -6.49
C VAL A 9 -1.28 -22.96 -7.95
N VAL A 10 -2.59 -22.93 -8.23
CA VAL A 10 -3.11 -22.69 -9.57
C VAL A 10 -3.16 -21.17 -9.75
N ALA A 11 -2.27 -20.64 -10.56
CA ALA A 11 -2.36 -19.28 -11.07
C ALA A 11 -3.47 -19.27 -12.12
N SER A 12 -4.68 -18.87 -11.73
CA SER A 12 -5.78 -18.64 -12.66
C SER A 12 -5.56 -17.30 -13.36
N GLY A 13 -4.93 -17.34 -14.53
CA GLY A 13 -4.95 -16.23 -15.47
C GLY A 13 -6.34 -16.14 -16.11
N VAL A 14 -7.17 -15.21 -15.69
CA VAL A 14 -8.38 -14.83 -16.40
C VAL A 14 -8.06 -13.64 -17.28
N THR A 15 -7.99 -13.88 -18.58
CA THR A 15 -7.91 -12.84 -19.61
C THR A 15 -9.33 -12.29 -19.82
N VAL A 16 -9.60 -11.10 -19.29
CA VAL A 16 -10.81 -10.35 -19.63
C VAL A 16 -10.52 -9.54 -20.88
N LEU A 17 -11.07 -9.98 -22.03
CA LEU A 17 -11.17 -9.19 -23.25
C LEU A 17 -12.25 -8.12 -23.04
N ALA A 18 -11.83 -6.88 -22.80
CA ALA A 18 -12.72 -5.74 -22.92
C ALA A 18 -12.79 -5.31 -24.39
N LEU A 19 -13.94 -5.55 -25.05
CA LEU A 19 -14.27 -4.94 -26.34
C LEU A 19 -14.51 -3.45 -26.12
N VAL A 20 -13.59 -2.62 -26.58
CA VAL A 20 -13.82 -1.17 -26.72
C VAL A 20 -14.38 -0.92 -28.12
N ALA A 21 -15.65 -0.55 -28.20
CA ALA A 21 -16.24 -0.01 -29.41
C ALA A 21 -15.83 1.46 -29.57
N VAL A 22 -15.02 1.73 -30.59
CA VAL A 22 -14.66 3.10 -30.99
C VAL A 22 -15.78 3.65 -31.85
N VAL A 23 -16.47 4.69 -31.39
CA VAL A 23 -17.29 5.55 -32.26
C VAL A 23 -16.47 6.84 -32.48
N GLN A 24 -15.99 6.97 -33.74
CA GLN A 24 -15.45 8.26 -34.22
C GLN A 24 -16.60 9.16 -34.68
N ALA A 25 -16.67 10.35 -34.12
CA ALA A 25 -17.30 11.48 -34.80
C ALA A 25 -16.40 12.70 -34.61
N GLY A 26 -15.82 13.13 -35.70
CA GLY A 26 -15.01 14.35 -35.73
C GLY A 26 -15.84 15.60 -35.93
N VAL A 27 -15.31 16.71 -35.55
CA VAL A 27 -15.38 18.11 -36.03
C VAL A 27 -14.65 18.95 -34.97
N GLY A 28 -13.54 19.59 -35.13
CA GLY A 28 -13.19 20.73 -35.97
C GLY A 28 -12.88 21.94 -35.10
N CYS A 29 -11.58 22.28 -34.96
CA CYS A 29 -10.93 23.61 -34.77
C CYS A 29 -11.50 24.65 -33.77
N ALA A 30 -10.75 25.10 -32.78
CA ALA A 30 -9.91 26.31 -32.78
C ALA A 30 -9.45 26.73 -31.37
N ASP A 31 -8.16 27.07 -31.29
CA ASP A 31 -7.45 28.05 -30.49
C ASP A 31 -7.60 28.21 -28.97
N GLY A 32 -6.48 28.06 -28.31
CA GLY A 32 -5.88 29.07 -27.43
C GLY A 32 -6.24 28.98 -25.94
N GLY A 33 -5.31 28.48 -25.15
CA GLY A 33 -5.38 28.69 -23.71
C GLY A 33 -4.46 27.73 -22.95
N ASP A 34 -3.25 28.17 -22.68
CA ASP A 34 -2.34 27.56 -21.72
C ASP A 34 -3.05 27.39 -20.37
N SER A 35 -3.37 26.16 -19.99
CA SER A 35 -3.68 25.84 -18.60
C SER A 35 -2.67 24.83 -18.11
N ASP A 36 -1.76 25.32 -17.28
CA ASP A 36 -0.83 24.54 -16.46
C ASP A 36 -1.59 23.51 -15.64
N ALA A 37 -1.82 22.33 -16.22
CA ALA A 37 -2.28 21.17 -15.48
C ALA A 37 -1.14 20.72 -14.58
N ALA A 38 -1.27 20.97 -13.29
CA ALA A 38 -0.31 20.62 -12.25
C ALA A 38 0.06 19.13 -12.33
N ARG A 39 1.21 18.85 -12.94
CA ARG A 39 1.89 17.54 -12.86
C ARG A 39 2.11 17.21 -11.37
N PRO A 40 1.86 15.99 -10.91
CA PRO A 40 2.21 15.61 -9.55
C PRO A 40 3.72 15.83 -9.37
N ARG A 41 4.06 16.81 -8.54
CA ARG A 41 5.44 17.05 -8.14
C ARG A 41 5.92 15.85 -7.34
N THR A 42 6.80 15.06 -7.91
CA THR A 42 7.59 14.07 -7.17
C THR A 42 8.50 14.85 -6.22
N HIS A 43 8.02 15.14 -5.03
CA HIS A 43 8.87 15.68 -3.97
C HIS A 43 9.83 14.57 -3.50
N VAL A 44 11.00 14.53 -4.12
CA VAL A 44 12.16 13.86 -3.53
C VAL A 44 12.54 14.70 -2.31
N ALA A 45 12.12 14.25 -1.13
CA ALA A 45 12.46 14.90 0.12
C ALA A 45 13.98 14.87 0.32
N THR A 46 14.60 16.04 0.33
CA THR A 46 16.02 16.21 0.64
C THR A 46 16.30 15.79 2.09
N ARG A 47 17.49 15.27 2.33
CA ARG A 47 17.99 14.62 3.56
C ARG A 47 17.92 15.39 4.89
N SER A 48 17.47 16.62 4.95
CA SER A 48 17.48 17.42 6.18
C SER A 48 16.20 17.20 6.98
N GLY A 49 16.25 16.36 8.04
CA GLY A 49 15.21 16.25 9.05
C GLY A 49 14.58 14.87 9.27
N TRP A 50 15.17 13.81 8.77
CA TRP A 50 14.65 12.45 9.01
C TRP A 50 15.12 11.95 10.38
N PRO A 51 14.24 11.51 11.29
CA PRO A 51 14.68 10.88 12.52
C PRO A 51 15.48 9.63 12.16
N ALA A 52 16.70 9.56 12.67
CA ALA A 52 17.57 8.38 12.53
C ALA A 52 16.98 7.13 13.22
N GLN A 53 15.86 7.29 13.92
CA GLN A 53 15.22 6.26 14.72
C GLN A 53 13.76 6.64 14.98
N ALA A 54 12.84 5.66 14.94
CA ALA A 54 11.46 5.87 15.35
C ALA A 54 11.35 6.09 16.86
N PRO A 55 10.38 6.90 17.34
CA PRO A 55 10.17 7.11 18.77
C PRO A 55 9.89 5.79 19.50
N GLY A 56 10.56 5.54 20.62
CA GLY A 56 10.33 4.36 21.46
C GLY A 56 11.39 3.27 21.36
N ALA A 57 12.59 3.61 20.89
CA ALA A 57 13.71 2.67 20.88
C ALA A 57 13.96 2.05 22.25
N SER A 58 13.90 0.74 22.33
CA SER A 58 14.25 0.00 23.55
C SER A 58 15.74 0.09 23.82
N VAL A 59 16.10 0.03 25.09
CA VAL A 59 17.52 -0.08 25.46
C VAL A 59 18.10 -1.35 24.81
N CYS A 60 19.18 -1.18 24.03
CA CYS A 60 19.85 -2.28 23.35
C CYS A 60 20.66 -3.10 24.39
N ARG A 61 20.04 -4.16 24.90
CA ARG A 61 20.66 -5.09 25.87
C ARG A 61 20.71 -6.49 25.26
N GLY A 62 21.60 -7.34 25.78
CA GLY A 62 21.74 -8.73 25.37
C GLY A 62 23.05 -9.01 24.64
N VAL A 63 23.07 -10.05 23.81
CA VAL A 63 24.26 -10.45 23.03
C VAL A 63 24.57 -9.36 22.01
N ARG A 64 25.72 -8.71 22.15
CA ARG A 64 26.16 -7.68 21.19
C ARG A 64 26.56 -8.31 19.86
N VAL A 65 25.99 -7.76 18.78
CA VAL A 65 26.30 -8.17 17.41
C VAL A 65 26.94 -6.97 16.69
N PRO A 66 28.26 -6.89 16.62
CA PRO A 66 28.97 -5.84 15.89
C PRO A 66 28.84 -6.03 14.37
N VAL A 67 29.12 -4.96 13.61
CA VAL A 67 29.04 -4.95 12.14
C VAL A 67 29.86 -6.06 11.48
N SER A 68 30.98 -6.46 12.10
CA SER A 68 31.84 -7.55 11.61
C SER A 68 31.26 -8.95 11.79
N THR A 69 30.17 -9.09 12.55
CA THR A 69 29.55 -10.40 12.84
C THR A 69 28.36 -10.65 11.94
N ALA A 70 28.36 -11.75 11.20
CA ALA A 70 27.20 -12.20 10.43
C ALA A 70 26.04 -12.51 11.40
N LEU A 71 24.90 -11.82 11.23
CA LEU A 71 23.76 -11.90 12.14
C LEU A 71 23.20 -13.33 12.26
N GLN A 72 23.07 -14.06 11.15
CA GLN A 72 22.62 -15.46 11.18
C GLN A 72 23.59 -16.37 11.96
N ALA A 73 24.89 -16.14 11.87
CA ALA A 73 25.86 -16.89 12.63
C ALA A 73 25.75 -16.61 14.15
N ALA A 74 25.44 -15.38 14.53
CA ALA A 74 25.12 -15.05 15.92
C ALA A 74 23.86 -15.80 16.40
N VAL A 75 22.77 -15.80 15.62
CA VAL A 75 21.54 -16.55 15.92
C VAL A 75 21.84 -18.05 16.10
N ASN A 76 22.64 -18.62 15.20
CA ASN A 76 22.93 -20.07 15.24
C ASN A 76 23.67 -20.48 16.53
N ARG A 77 24.57 -19.64 17.03
CA ARG A 77 25.40 -19.91 18.22
C ARG A 77 24.67 -19.76 19.56
N HIS A 78 23.51 -19.13 19.59
CA HIS A 78 22.81 -18.84 20.83
C HIS A 78 21.49 -19.64 20.93
N PRO A 79 20.99 -19.91 22.14
CA PRO A 79 19.71 -20.62 22.32
C PRO A 79 18.53 -19.77 21.85
N LYS A 80 17.36 -20.41 21.69
CA LYS A 80 16.10 -19.72 21.47
C LYS A 80 15.78 -18.77 22.62
N GLY A 81 15.02 -17.69 22.34
CA GLY A 81 14.70 -16.65 23.32
C GLY A 81 15.86 -15.68 23.57
N THR A 82 16.92 -15.72 22.76
CA THR A 82 18.04 -14.81 22.91
C THR A 82 17.68 -13.40 22.49
N ARG A 83 18.13 -12.42 23.29
CA ARG A 83 18.06 -11.01 22.93
C ARG A 83 19.39 -10.57 22.30
N PHE A 84 19.34 -10.17 21.04
CA PHE A 84 20.47 -9.64 20.29
C PHE A 84 20.43 -8.11 20.30
N CYS A 85 21.55 -7.49 20.65
CA CYS A 85 21.79 -6.06 20.53
C CYS A 85 22.63 -5.79 19.28
N ILE A 86 21.97 -5.31 18.23
CA ILE A 86 22.60 -4.96 16.96
C ILE A 86 23.28 -3.60 17.14
N THR A 87 24.59 -3.55 17.01
CA THR A 87 25.33 -2.32 17.26
C THR A 87 25.15 -1.31 16.13
N ARG A 88 25.41 -0.04 16.43
CA ARG A 88 25.39 1.05 15.45
C ARG A 88 26.26 0.72 14.23
N GLY A 89 25.76 1.03 13.04
CA GLY A 89 26.44 0.86 11.75
C GLY A 89 25.60 0.07 10.75
N ILE A 90 26.15 -0.18 9.56
CA ILE A 90 25.46 -0.87 8.47
C ILE A 90 25.85 -2.35 8.48
N HIS A 91 24.93 -3.19 8.90
CA HIS A 91 25.04 -4.64 8.84
C HIS A 91 24.50 -5.12 7.49
N ARG A 92 25.37 -5.48 6.56
CA ARG A 92 25.00 -5.99 5.25
C ARG A 92 24.68 -7.47 5.32
N LEU A 93 23.44 -7.81 5.02
CA LEU A 93 22.97 -9.19 5.03
C LEU A 93 23.14 -9.78 3.62
N PRO A 94 23.92 -10.86 3.45
CA PRO A 94 24.01 -11.54 2.15
C PRO A 94 22.75 -12.37 1.83
N THR A 95 21.99 -12.70 2.86
CA THR A 95 20.72 -13.43 2.79
C THR A 95 19.86 -13.07 4.01
N PHE A 96 18.65 -13.61 4.09
CA PHE A 96 17.75 -13.38 5.22
C PHE A 96 18.21 -14.07 6.51
N VAL A 97 17.74 -13.55 7.63
CA VAL A 97 17.88 -14.16 8.96
C VAL A 97 16.64 -15.00 9.26
N VAL A 98 16.85 -16.24 9.68
CA VAL A 98 15.85 -17.11 10.28
C VAL A 98 16.06 -17.07 11.79
N PRO A 99 15.18 -16.42 12.56
CA PRO A 99 15.26 -16.39 14.03
C PRO A 99 15.01 -17.74 14.66
N LYS A 100 15.15 -17.83 15.97
CA LYS A 100 14.62 -18.91 16.81
C LYS A 100 13.44 -18.39 17.65
N ASP A 101 12.61 -19.29 18.18
CA ASP A 101 11.46 -18.93 19.01
C ASP A 101 11.85 -17.98 20.14
N GLY A 102 11.07 -16.91 20.31
CA GLY A 102 11.25 -15.92 21.35
C GLY A 102 12.45 -14.97 21.17
N ASP A 103 13.18 -15.04 20.06
CA ASP A 103 14.32 -14.16 19.82
C ASP A 103 13.89 -12.69 19.74
N THR A 104 14.72 -11.82 20.25
CA THR A 104 14.57 -10.37 20.14
C THR A 104 15.75 -9.74 19.43
N PHE A 105 15.51 -8.94 18.42
CA PHE A 105 16.51 -8.17 17.69
C PHE A 105 16.31 -6.68 18.00
N ALA A 106 17.16 -6.12 18.84
CA ALA A 106 17.11 -4.72 19.26
C ALA A 106 18.27 -3.93 18.64
N GLY A 107 17.97 -2.78 18.01
CA GLY A 107 18.98 -1.91 17.43
C GLY A 107 19.50 -0.85 18.39
N GLU A 108 20.81 -0.60 18.41
CA GLU A 108 21.35 0.68 18.91
C GLU A 108 20.90 1.82 17.99
N PRO A 109 20.82 3.07 18.46
CA PRO A 109 20.59 4.21 17.59
C PRO A 109 21.55 4.25 16.40
N GLY A 110 21.00 4.15 15.17
CA GLY A 110 21.78 4.07 13.94
C GLY A 110 22.22 2.65 13.53
N ALA A 111 21.67 1.61 14.13
CA ALA A 111 21.80 0.24 13.64
C ALA A 111 20.96 0.03 12.37
N ILE A 112 21.59 -0.38 11.29
CA ILE A 112 20.98 -0.56 9.96
C ILE A 112 21.21 -1.99 9.49
N LEU A 113 20.12 -2.71 9.18
CA LEU A 113 20.18 -3.95 8.41
C LEU A 113 19.94 -3.60 6.94
N SER A 114 20.92 -3.85 6.09
CA SER A 114 20.84 -3.56 4.66
C SER A 114 20.94 -4.83 3.83
N GLY A 115 20.01 -4.98 2.88
CA GLY A 115 20.01 -6.04 1.88
C GLY A 115 20.89 -5.76 0.66
N ALA A 116 21.54 -4.59 0.61
CA ALA A 116 22.30 -4.16 -0.55
C ALA A 116 23.79 -4.43 -0.42
N ARG A 117 24.43 -4.68 -1.56
CA ARG A 117 25.90 -4.65 -1.72
C ARG A 117 26.35 -3.31 -2.31
N ILE A 118 27.60 -2.95 -2.09
CA ILE A 118 28.23 -1.78 -2.72
C ILE A 118 28.74 -2.20 -4.10
N LEU A 119 28.36 -1.46 -5.13
CA LEU A 119 28.98 -1.56 -6.46
C LEU A 119 30.24 -0.70 -6.47
N ARG A 120 31.33 -1.26 -7.00
CA ARG A 120 32.64 -0.62 -7.07
C ARG A 120 33.23 -0.80 -8.47
N SER A 121 34.33 -0.12 -8.75
CA SER A 121 35.10 -0.31 -9.98
C SER A 121 34.26 -0.07 -11.25
N PHE A 122 33.65 1.11 -11.33
CA PHE A 122 32.91 1.54 -12.53
C PHE A 122 33.87 1.83 -13.69
N GLU A 123 33.62 1.21 -14.82
CA GLU A 123 34.22 1.57 -16.11
C GLU A 123 33.32 2.60 -16.81
N HIS A 124 33.92 3.64 -17.40
CA HIS A 124 33.17 4.58 -18.24
C HIS A 124 33.36 4.20 -19.71
N ARG A 125 32.27 3.78 -20.35
CA ARG A 125 32.24 3.36 -21.75
C ARG A 125 30.95 3.82 -22.42
N ASP A 126 31.04 4.33 -23.64
CA ASP A 126 29.92 4.78 -24.47
C ASP A 126 28.93 5.72 -23.75
N GLY A 127 29.48 6.63 -22.91
CA GLY A 127 28.68 7.61 -22.16
C GLY A 127 27.97 7.04 -20.90
N HIS A 128 28.23 5.79 -20.55
CA HIS A 128 27.64 5.10 -19.40
C HIS A 128 28.70 4.63 -18.40
N TRP A 129 28.28 4.38 -17.17
CA TRP A 129 29.10 3.82 -16.11
C TRP A 129 28.68 2.38 -15.85
N ILE A 130 29.59 1.43 -15.99
CA ILE A 130 29.34 0.00 -15.97
C ILE A 130 30.08 -0.61 -14.78
N ALA A 131 29.40 -1.39 -13.97
CA ALA A 131 29.98 -2.14 -12.87
C ALA A 131 29.58 -3.63 -12.95
N ASP A 132 30.50 -4.51 -12.56
CA ASP A 132 30.20 -5.94 -12.43
C ASP A 132 29.12 -6.17 -11.37
N ALA A 133 28.14 -6.94 -11.75
CA ALA A 133 27.03 -7.34 -10.91
C ALA A 133 26.80 -8.86 -11.06
N PRO A 134 27.66 -9.70 -10.45
CA PRO A 134 27.53 -11.14 -10.57
C PRO A 134 26.12 -11.59 -10.22
N LEU A 135 25.54 -12.38 -11.09
CA LEU A 135 24.12 -12.77 -11.10
C LEU A 135 23.60 -13.06 -9.72
N GLN A 136 22.56 -12.31 -9.40
CA GLN A 136 21.47 -12.89 -8.63
C GLN A 136 20.50 -13.52 -9.63
N LYS A 137 20.13 -14.77 -9.44
CA LYS A 137 18.92 -15.26 -10.07
C LYS A 137 17.82 -14.29 -9.65
N ASN A 138 17.42 -13.41 -10.57
CA ASN A 138 16.22 -12.65 -10.36
C ASN A 138 15.13 -13.66 -10.01
N PRO A 139 14.48 -13.54 -8.84
CA PRO A 139 13.33 -14.37 -8.57
C PRO A 139 12.37 -14.18 -9.74
N ALA A 140 11.60 -15.22 -10.05
CA ALA A 140 10.63 -15.16 -11.13
C ALA A 140 9.88 -13.84 -11.05
N ALA A 141 9.81 -13.11 -12.16
CA ALA A 141 9.14 -11.81 -12.20
C ALA A 141 7.70 -11.95 -11.69
N VAL A 142 7.44 -11.44 -10.51
CA VAL A 142 6.14 -11.54 -9.83
C VAL A 142 5.57 -10.15 -9.68
N GLY A 143 4.27 -10.02 -9.91
CA GLY A 143 3.56 -8.80 -9.71
C GLY A 143 2.88 -8.27 -10.96
N ARG A 144 2.32 -7.08 -10.85
CA ARG A 144 1.68 -6.34 -11.92
C ARG A 144 2.13 -4.89 -11.86
N CYS A 145 2.69 -4.38 -12.95
CA CYS A 145 3.09 -2.98 -13.03
C CYS A 145 1.95 -2.11 -13.54
N ALA A 146 1.90 -0.87 -13.06
CA ALA A 146 0.98 0.12 -13.59
C ALA A 146 1.30 0.45 -15.06
N PRO A 147 0.28 0.56 -15.95
CA PRO A 147 0.50 1.00 -17.33
C PRO A 147 1.12 2.42 -17.40
N PRO A 148 1.96 2.70 -18.39
CA PRO A 148 2.50 1.86 -19.46
C PRO A 148 3.83 1.15 -19.07
N GLY A 149 4.02 0.83 -17.79
CA GLY A 149 5.29 0.41 -17.19
C GLY A 149 5.91 -0.88 -17.71
N GLY A 150 5.23 -1.68 -18.51
CA GLY A 150 5.71 -3.01 -18.88
C GLY A 150 5.86 -3.90 -17.65
N ASN A 151 6.99 -4.62 -17.51
CA ASN A 151 7.28 -5.51 -16.38
C ASN A 151 8.39 -4.99 -15.45
N LYS A 152 8.85 -3.75 -15.62
CA LYS A 152 10.03 -3.22 -14.90
C LYS A 152 9.90 -3.18 -13.38
N CYS A 153 8.67 -3.08 -12.85
CA CYS A 153 8.42 -3.12 -11.41
C CYS A 153 8.57 -4.53 -10.81
N MET A 154 8.67 -5.56 -11.63
CA MET A 154 8.75 -6.95 -11.18
C MET A 154 10.17 -7.39 -10.83
N PHE A 155 11.19 -6.60 -11.18
CA PHE A 155 12.60 -6.92 -10.94
C PHE A 155 13.07 -6.28 -9.65
N ALA A 156 13.41 -7.10 -8.67
CA ALA A 156 13.60 -6.66 -7.30
C ALA A 156 15.00 -6.10 -6.97
N ASN A 157 15.98 -6.22 -7.84
CA ASN A 157 17.34 -5.74 -7.63
C ASN A 157 17.48 -4.24 -7.93
N ASP A 158 16.89 -3.39 -7.11
CA ASP A 158 16.99 -1.94 -7.25
C ASP A 158 18.43 -1.44 -7.05
N VAL A 159 18.77 -0.38 -7.78
CA VAL A 159 20.06 0.31 -7.64
C VAL A 159 19.86 1.68 -6.99
N PHE A 160 20.72 2.03 -6.06
CA PHE A 160 20.65 3.26 -5.30
C PHE A 160 21.94 4.09 -5.43
N ILE A 161 21.82 5.41 -5.53
CA ILE A 161 22.91 6.36 -5.34
C ILE A 161 22.59 7.21 -4.11
N ASP A 162 23.44 7.18 -3.08
CA ASP A 162 23.26 7.92 -1.83
C ASP A 162 21.85 7.78 -1.23
N ASP A 163 21.36 6.55 -1.12
CA ASP A 163 20.02 6.18 -0.64
C ASP A 163 18.86 6.66 -1.53
N ARG A 164 19.12 7.07 -2.79
CA ARG A 164 18.09 7.41 -3.77
C ARG A 164 17.97 6.29 -4.79
N PRO A 165 16.78 5.70 -4.96
CA PRO A 165 16.60 4.66 -5.98
C PRO A 165 16.75 5.27 -7.38
N LEU A 166 17.51 4.61 -8.23
CA LEU A 166 17.55 4.87 -9.65
C LEU A 166 16.32 4.24 -10.32
N LYS A 167 15.88 4.86 -11.42
CA LYS A 167 14.76 4.33 -12.18
C LYS A 167 15.24 3.24 -13.14
N ARG A 168 14.71 2.03 -13.00
CA ARG A 168 14.99 0.93 -13.92
C ARG A 168 14.49 1.25 -15.33
N VAL A 169 15.31 0.97 -16.33
CA VAL A 169 14.94 0.88 -17.75
C VAL A 169 15.18 -0.53 -18.25
N LEU A 170 14.50 -0.93 -19.34
CA LEU A 170 14.57 -2.29 -19.88
C LEU A 170 15.46 -2.39 -21.12
N GLN A 171 16.05 -1.27 -21.55
CA GLN A 171 16.91 -1.18 -22.72
C GLN A 171 18.08 -0.25 -22.41
N LEU A 172 19.26 -0.58 -22.96
CA LEU A 172 20.49 0.15 -22.72
C LEU A 172 20.42 1.60 -23.25
N ASP A 173 19.81 1.82 -24.40
CA ASP A 173 19.63 3.13 -25.02
C ASP A 173 18.74 4.10 -24.22
N ALA A 174 17.94 3.57 -23.30
CA ALA A 174 17.11 4.36 -22.39
C ALA A 174 17.84 4.78 -21.10
N VAL A 175 19.11 4.39 -20.93
CA VAL A 175 19.92 4.77 -19.76
C VAL A 175 20.29 6.25 -19.85
N ALA A 176 20.00 6.98 -18.78
CA ALA A 176 20.30 8.40 -18.64
C ALA A 176 20.53 8.73 -17.15
N SER A 177 20.89 9.97 -16.84
CA SER A 177 21.03 10.39 -15.43
C SER A 177 19.80 10.04 -14.62
N GLY A 178 19.99 9.43 -13.45
CA GLY A 178 18.93 8.92 -12.57
C GLY A 178 18.31 7.58 -13.00
N ARG A 179 18.88 6.92 -14.02
CA ARG A 179 18.39 5.63 -14.54
C ARG A 179 19.47 4.57 -14.52
N PHE A 180 19.05 3.30 -14.50
CA PHE A 180 19.93 2.15 -14.63
C PHE A 180 19.30 1.05 -15.49
N TYR A 181 20.16 0.26 -16.10
CA TYR A 181 19.86 -0.96 -16.82
C TYR A 181 20.62 -2.12 -16.17
N ASP A 182 19.95 -3.24 -15.99
CA ASP A 182 20.54 -4.49 -15.50
C ASP A 182 20.74 -5.41 -16.72
N ASP A 183 21.99 -5.59 -17.11
CA ASP A 183 22.35 -6.46 -18.21
C ASP A 183 22.63 -7.87 -17.67
N GLU A 184 21.61 -8.70 -17.70
CA GLU A 184 21.70 -10.11 -17.25
C GLU A 184 22.65 -10.95 -18.13
N ALA A 185 22.85 -10.57 -19.41
CA ALA A 185 23.70 -11.31 -20.34
C ALA A 185 25.20 -11.13 -20.04
N THR A 186 25.57 -9.93 -19.65
CA THR A 186 26.96 -9.58 -19.30
C THR A 186 27.22 -9.56 -17.81
N HIS A 187 26.19 -9.73 -16.99
CA HIS A 187 26.26 -9.63 -15.53
C HIS A 187 26.75 -8.27 -15.04
N THR A 188 26.23 -7.19 -15.62
CA THR A 188 26.64 -5.83 -15.29
C THR A 188 25.45 -4.93 -14.98
N ILE A 189 25.69 -3.96 -14.12
CA ILE A 189 24.76 -2.83 -13.90
C ILE A 189 25.32 -1.62 -14.66
N VAL A 190 24.48 -1.07 -15.53
CA VAL A 190 24.78 0.15 -16.31
C VAL A 190 24.01 1.31 -15.74
N ILE A 191 24.68 2.39 -15.36
CA ILE A 191 24.06 3.61 -14.83
C ILE A 191 24.42 4.83 -15.67
N GLY A 192 23.47 5.77 -15.81
CA GLY A 192 23.69 7.01 -16.53
C GLY A 192 24.20 8.18 -15.67
N THR A 193 24.29 7.98 -14.36
CA THR A 193 24.77 8.99 -13.41
C THR A 193 26.21 8.72 -13.05
N ASN A 194 27.07 9.76 -13.05
CA ASN A 194 28.47 9.62 -12.64
C ASN A 194 28.56 9.14 -11.18
N PRO A 195 29.20 7.97 -10.91
CA PRO A 195 29.33 7.40 -9.56
C PRO A 195 30.44 8.02 -8.72
N ALA A 196 31.29 8.89 -9.29
CA ALA A 196 32.44 9.47 -8.61
C ALA A 196 32.00 10.27 -7.36
N GLY A 197 32.55 9.93 -6.21
CA GLY A 197 32.20 10.55 -4.93
C GLY A 197 30.86 10.11 -4.32
N HIS A 198 30.17 9.15 -4.93
CA HIS A 198 28.88 8.64 -4.49
C HIS A 198 28.97 7.19 -4.04
N ARG A 199 28.07 6.81 -3.12
CA ARG A 199 27.87 5.42 -2.75
C ARG A 199 26.80 4.80 -3.64
N VAL A 200 27.21 3.90 -4.51
CA VAL A 200 26.30 3.13 -5.37
C VAL A 200 26.08 1.75 -4.76
N GLU A 201 24.82 1.35 -4.63
CA GLU A 201 24.43 0.10 -3.98
C GLU A 201 23.37 -0.61 -4.82
N GLU A 202 23.40 -1.93 -4.83
CA GLU A 202 22.40 -2.79 -5.44
C GLU A 202 21.73 -3.67 -4.39
N ALA A 203 20.40 -3.70 -4.36
CA ALA A 203 19.63 -4.61 -3.51
C ALA A 203 19.85 -6.05 -3.95
N VAL A 204 20.19 -6.93 -3.00
CA VAL A 204 20.55 -8.31 -3.31
C VAL A 204 19.88 -9.33 -2.40
N ALA A 205 19.87 -9.13 -1.08
CA ALA A 205 19.16 -10.02 -0.16
C ALA A 205 17.65 -9.80 -0.26
N THR A 206 16.88 -10.89 -0.30
CA THR A 206 15.43 -10.82 -0.55
C THR A 206 14.62 -10.29 0.63
N ARG A 207 15.12 -10.39 1.87
CA ARG A 207 14.45 -9.90 3.09
C ARG A 207 15.41 -9.84 4.26
N ALA A 208 15.06 -9.09 5.30
CA ALA A 208 15.84 -9.04 6.54
C ALA A 208 15.53 -10.27 7.41
N PHE A 209 14.26 -10.54 7.63
CA PHE A 209 13.80 -11.64 8.48
C PHE A 209 12.77 -12.51 7.76
N LYS A 210 12.91 -13.83 7.92
CA LYS A 210 12.00 -14.83 7.36
C LYS A 210 11.31 -15.59 8.50
N GLY A 211 10.00 -15.42 8.60
CA GLY A 211 9.11 -16.13 9.52
C GLY A 211 8.21 -17.15 8.81
N TRP A 212 7.76 -16.80 7.59
CA TRP A 212 6.85 -17.63 6.82
C TRP A 212 7.44 -19.03 6.53
N ARG A 213 6.64 -20.08 6.82
CA ARG A 213 7.01 -21.49 6.69
C ARG A 213 8.23 -21.93 7.54
N THR A 214 8.58 -21.17 8.59
CA THR A 214 9.67 -21.60 9.49
C THR A 214 9.18 -22.27 10.77
N GLY A 215 7.92 -22.02 11.15
CA GLY A 215 7.38 -22.46 12.44
C GLY A 215 7.87 -21.62 13.64
N VAL A 216 8.68 -20.58 13.42
CA VAL A 216 9.29 -19.78 14.49
C VAL A 216 8.30 -18.75 15.03
N ASP A 217 8.09 -18.74 16.33
CA ASP A 217 7.11 -17.91 17.01
C ASP A 217 7.72 -16.90 18.01
N ASN A 218 6.92 -15.89 18.41
CA ASN A 218 7.24 -14.93 19.46
C ASN A 218 8.50 -14.07 19.23
N VAL A 219 8.83 -13.75 17.98
CA VAL A 219 9.99 -12.91 17.64
C VAL A 219 9.64 -11.42 17.77
N THR A 220 10.57 -10.66 18.33
CA THR A 220 10.46 -9.19 18.44
C THR A 220 11.58 -8.50 17.66
N ILE A 221 11.22 -7.57 16.77
CA ILE A 221 12.14 -6.74 15.98
C ILE A 221 11.90 -5.30 16.38
N VAL A 222 12.91 -4.63 16.97
CA VAL A 222 12.71 -3.33 17.58
C VAL A 222 13.88 -2.37 17.37
N GLY A 223 13.56 -1.11 16.99
CA GLY A 223 14.53 -0.01 16.93
C GLY A 223 15.58 -0.12 15.83
N LEU A 224 15.32 -0.86 14.77
CA LEU A 224 16.22 -1.07 13.63
C LEU A 224 15.82 -0.21 12.42
N VAL A 225 16.81 0.18 11.63
CA VAL A 225 16.58 0.59 10.23
C VAL A 225 16.73 -0.65 9.36
N ILE A 226 15.73 -0.95 8.52
CA ILE A 226 15.68 -2.12 7.64
C ILE A 226 15.46 -1.63 6.23
N GLU A 227 16.47 -1.77 5.37
CA GLU A 227 16.46 -1.11 4.07
C GLU A 227 17.11 -1.90 2.94
N LYS A 228 16.70 -1.58 1.70
CA LYS A 228 17.30 -2.02 0.45
C LYS A 228 17.35 -3.53 0.28
N PHE A 229 16.24 -4.18 0.65
CA PHE A 229 16.03 -5.59 0.37
C PHE A 229 15.34 -5.79 -0.98
N ALA A 230 15.86 -6.73 -1.77
CA ALA A 230 15.29 -7.18 -3.04
C ALA A 230 14.09 -8.11 -2.81
N SER A 231 13.10 -7.64 -2.04
CA SER A 231 11.89 -8.40 -1.77
C SER A 231 11.04 -8.50 -3.04
N GLU A 232 10.54 -9.70 -3.35
CA GLU A 232 9.57 -9.88 -4.43
C GLU A 232 8.24 -9.17 -4.10
N ALA A 233 7.42 -8.96 -5.13
CA ALA A 233 6.06 -8.49 -4.92
C ALA A 233 5.29 -9.39 -3.94
N GLY A 234 4.51 -8.79 -3.06
CA GLY A 234 3.78 -9.51 -2.02
C GLY A 234 4.63 -9.99 -0.84
N ILE A 235 5.94 -9.70 -0.80
CA ILE A 235 6.84 -10.12 0.27
C ILE A 235 7.39 -8.90 1.01
N GLY A 236 7.26 -8.91 2.35
CA GLY A 236 7.83 -7.87 3.22
C GLY A 236 9.32 -8.09 3.54
N ALA A 237 10.08 -7.00 3.69
CA ALA A 237 11.46 -7.07 4.19
C ALA A 237 11.49 -7.68 5.61
N ILE A 238 10.50 -7.40 6.44
CA ILE A 238 10.13 -8.22 7.61
C ILE A 238 8.99 -9.12 7.18
N ASN A 239 9.26 -10.39 6.95
CA ASN A 239 8.25 -11.39 6.65
C ASN A 239 7.98 -12.19 7.91
N GLY A 240 6.98 -11.74 8.67
CA GLY A 240 6.68 -12.18 10.02
C GLY A 240 5.74 -13.38 10.11
N ARG A 241 5.09 -13.49 11.27
CA ARG A 241 4.04 -14.45 11.64
C ARG A 241 3.11 -13.79 12.66
N PRO A 242 1.91 -14.35 12.93
CA PRO A 242 0.92 -13.76 13.86
C PRO A 242 1.46 -13.48 15.27
N SER A 243 2.41 -14.26 15.74
CA SER A 243 3.04 -14.08 17.05
C SER A 243 4.21 -13.09 17.07
N TRP A 244 4.61 -12.54 15.90
CA TRP A 244 5.75 -11.63 15.81
C TRP A 244 5.37 -10.18 16.08
N GLN A 245 6.34 -9.40 16.54
CA GLN A 245 6.20 -7.99 16.80
C GLN A 245 7.26 -7.17 16.07
N ALA A 246 6.84 -6.14 15.35
CA ALA A 246 7.70 -5.13 14.73
C ALA A 246 7.39 -3.77 15.37
N ILE A 247 8.31 -3.24 16.17
CA ILE A 247 8.06 -2.08 17.02
C ILE A 247 9.16 -1.02 16.87
N GLY A 248 8.78 0.23 16.57
CA GLY A 248 9.72 1.34 16.56
C GLY A 248 10.84 1.20 15.53
N ASN A 249 10.60 0.55 14.40
CA ASN A 249 11.58 0.41 13.33
C ASN A 249 11.39 1.48 12.25
N VAL A 250 12.43 1.72 11.47
CA VAL A 250 12.36 2.41 10.18
C VAL A 250 12.51 1.37 9.07
N VAL A 251 11.46 1.14 8.28
CA VAL A 251 11.45 0.14 7.21
C VAL A 251 11.27 0.87 5.88
N ARG A 252 12.33 0.87 5.05
CA ARG A 252 12.36 1.75 3.86
C ARG A 252 13.17 1.18 2.70
N LEU A 253 12.89 1.67 1.49
CA LEU A 253 13.68 1.39 0.28
C LEU A 253 13.78 -0.10 -0.05
N ASN A 254 12.82 -0.91 0.40
CA ASN A 254 12.71 -2.31 0.05
C ASN A 254 11.86 -2.44 -1.21
N HIS A 255 12.21 -3.33 -2.13
CA HIS A 255 11.53 -3.38 -3.43
C HIS A 255 10.06 -3.81 -3.33
N GLY A 256 9.76 -4.86 -2.59
CA GLY A 256 8.38 -5.32 -2.34
C GLY A 256 7.72 -4.56 -1.19
N GLY A 257 7.23 -5.31 -0.20
CA GLY A 257 6.60 -4.77 0.99
C GLY A 257 7.59 -4.39 2.09
N GLY A 258 7.14 -3.51 2.98
CA GLY A 258 7.91 -3.19 4.20
C GLY A 258 7.77 -4.28 5.25
N ILE A 259 6.60 -4.42 5.87
CA ILE A 259 6.30 -5.39 6.93
C ILE A 259 5.12 -6.26 6.51
N GLN A 260 5.29 -7.56 6.60
CA GLN A 260 4.28 -8.56 6.26
C GLN A 260 3.98 -9.47 7.46
N ASP A 261 2.70 -9.77 7.69
CA ASP A 261 2.17 -10.82 8.58
C ASP A 261 2.67 -10.81 10.04
N ALA A 262 3.28 -9.72 10.53
CA ALA A 262 3.58 -9.59 11.95
C ALA A 262 2.29 -9.23 12.73
N GLY A 263 1.98 -9.97 13.79
CA GLY A 263 0.74 -9.77 14.56
C GLY A 263 0.65 -8.42 15.26
N VAL A 264 1.79 -7.82 15.62
CA VAL A 264 1.86 -6.46 16.17
C VAL A 264 2.82 -5.61 15.34
N ILE A 265 2.29 -4.58 14.68
CA ILE A 265 3.06 -3.58 13.93
C ILE A 265 2.81 -2.22 14.58
N ARG A 266 3.75 -1.73 15.39
CA ARG A 266 3.51 -0.54 16.22
C ARG A 266 4.64 0.49 16.17
N ASN A 267 4.25 1.78 16.04
CA ASN A 267 5.16 2.92 16.14
C ASN A 267 6.36 2.86 15.15
N ASN A 268 6.16 2.23 13.99
CA ASN A 268 7.18 2.17 12.95
C ASN A 268 7.04 3.36 11.98
N ILE A 269 8.14 3.70 11.34
CA ILE A 269 8.19 4.56 10.15
C ILE A 269 8.38 3.65 8.94
N ILE A 270 7.36 3.50 8.10
CA ILE A 270 7.31 2.56 6.97
C ILE A 270 7.14 3.36 5.70
N ARG A 271 8.22 3.56 4.96
CA ARG A 271 8.18 4.51 3.85
C ARG A 271 9.06 4.13 2.66
N GLN A 272 8.67 4.61 1.49
CA GLN A 272 9.45 4.41 0.27
C GLN A 272 9.78 2.92 0.05
N ASN A 273 8.83 2.02 0.30
CA ASN A 273 8.94 0.65 -0.17
C ASN A 273 8.36 0.56 -1.58
N GLY A 274 8.92 -0.31 -2.40
CA GLY A 274 8.66 -0.36 -3.84
C GLY A 274 7.23 -0.69 -4.20
N GLN A 275 6.57 -1.53 -3.41
CA GLN A 275 5.18 -1.94 -3.64
C GLN A 275 4.22 -1.38 -2.57
N VAL A 276 4.40 -1.74 -1.33
CA VAL A 276 3.43 -1.45 -0.26
C VAL A 276 4.12 -1.32 1.10
N GLY A 277 3.57 -0.50 1.99
CA GLY A 277 4.13 -0.34 3.33
C GLY A 277 3.90 -1.56 4.21
N VAL A 278 2.65 -1.99 4.38
CA VAL A 278 2.24 -3.11 5.23
C VAL A 278 1.39 -4.09 4.43
N LEU A 279 1.65 -5.37 4.63
CA LEU A 279 0.89 -6.49 4.07
C LEU A 279 0.37 -7.39 5.19
N GLY A 280 -0.83 -7.95 5.01
CA GLY A 280 -1.39 -9.01 5.83
C GLY A 280 -2.16 -9.99 4.96
N SER A 281 -1.95 -11.29 5.19
CA SER A 281 -2.64 -12.32 4.41
C SER A 281 -3.02 -13.50 5.29
N TYR A 282 -4.33 -13.81 5.33
CA TYR A 282 -4.86 -14.95 6.10
C TYR A 282 -4.60 -14.88 7.62
N GLU A 283 -4.41 -13.67 8.15
CA GLU A 283 -4.08 -13.44 9.55
C GLU A 283 -5.34 -13.14 10.40
N SER A 284 -5.27 -13.45 11.68
CA SER A 284 -6.32 -13.10 12.63
C SER A 284 -5.75 -12.37 13.84
N GLY A 285 -6.44 -11.28 14.24
CA GLY A 285 -6.07 -10.51 15.42
C GLY A 285 -4.87 -9.57 15.25
N GLN A 286 -4.46 -9.29 14.01
CA GLN A 286 -3.35 -8.37 13.77
C GLN A 286 -3.68 -6.96 14.28
N VAL A 287 -2.70 -6.30 14.93
CA VAL A 287 -2.80 -4.92 15.42
C VAL A 287 -1.75 -4.04 14.74
N VAL A 288 -2.22 -3.07 13.96
CA VAL A 288 -1.39 -2.08 13.28
C VAL A 288 -1.67 -0.71 13.88
N ALA A 289 -0.75 -0.16 14.70
CA ALA A 289 -1.05 0.99 15.53
C ALA A 289 0.09 2.01 15.62
N GLY A 290 -0.24 3.30 15.47
CA GLY A 290 0.71 4.40 15.69
C GLY A 290 1.85 4.47 14.68
N ASN A 291 1.70 3.87 13.49
CA ASN A 291 2.72 3.89 12.46
C ASN A 291 2.59 5.14 11.55
N ASP A 292 3.72 5.59 11.00
CA ASP A 292 3.79 6.53 9.87
C ASP A 292 4.06 5.70 8.59
N ILE A 293 3.08 5.64 7.67
CA ILE A 293 3.12 4.81 6.46
C ILE A 293 3.05 5.74 5.25
N ALA A 294 4.16 5.95 4.54
CA ALA A 294 4.22 7.02 3.56
C ALA A 294 5.10 6.73 2.34
N PHE A 295 4.76 7.36 1.21
CA PHE A 295 5.57 7.34 -0.02
C PHE A 295 5.86 5.93 -0.56
N ASN A 296 5.03 4.94 -0.23
CA ASN A 296 5.19 3.58 -0.74
C ASN A 296 4.66 3.45 -2.16
N ASN A 297 5.08 2.40 -2.85
CA ASN A 297 4.91 2.13 -4.27
C ASN A 297 5.74 3.05 -5.18
N TYR A 298 7.06 3.16 -4.89
CA TYR A 298 7.97 3.90 -5.79
C TYR A 298 8.36 3.10 -7.03
N ALA A 299 8.29 1.76 -6.99
CA ALA A 299 8.67 0.91 -8.12
C ALA A 299 7.60 0.89 -9.23
N GLY A 300 6.40 1.42 -8.95
CA GLY A 300 5.33 1.55 -9.94
C GLY A 300 4.52 0.28 -10.16
N PHE A 301 4.28 -0.48 -9.11
CA PHE A 301 3.27 -1.54 -9.14
C PHE A 301 1.86 -0.97 -9.34
N ASP A 302 0.98 -1.77 -9.92
CA ASP A 302 -0.40 -1.39 -10.18
C ASP A 302 -1.17 -1.16 -8.85
N PRO A 303 -1.64 0.07 -8.58
CA PRO A 303 -2.42 0.36 -7.38
C PRO A 303 -3.73 -0.41 -7.28
N GLY A 304 -4.28 -0.87 -8.39
CA GLY A 304 -5.49 -1.68 -8.43
C GLY A 304 -5.24 -3.17 -8.16
N TRP A 305 -3.98 -3.58 -7.99
CA TRP A 305 -3.63 -4.97 -7.69
C TRP A 305 -3.21 -5.15 -6.22
N GLU A 306 -2.02 -4.73 -5.81
CA GLU A 306 -1.53 -4.87 -4.43
C GLU A 306 -0.48 -3.81 -4.07
N ALA A 307 -0.77 -2.54 -4.26
CA ALA A 307 0.20 -1.49 -4.00
C ALA A 307 -0.40 -0.29 -3.26
N GLY A 308 0.41 0.44 -2.54
CA GLY A 308 -0.01 1.62 -1.80
C GLY A 308 0.49 1.67 -0.35
N GLY A 309 -0.33 2.16 0.56
CA GLY A 309 0.04 2.28 1.98
C GLY A 309 0.03 0.95 2.70
N ALA A 310 -1.12 0.28 2.77
CA ALA A 310 -1.26 -1.02 3.41
C ALA A 310 -2.40 -1.82 2.78
N LYS A 311 -2.22 -3.14 2.67
CA LYS A 311 -3.23 -4.07 2.17
C LYS A 311 -3.32 -5.33 3.02
N TRP A 312 -4.56 -5.78 3.26
CA TRP A 312 -4.88 -7.02 3.99
C TRP A 312 -5.86 -7.84 3.18
N VAL A 313 -5.57 -9.13 3.00
CA VAL A 313 -6.39 -10.09 2.26
C VAL A 313 -6.78 -11.23 3.18
N ARG A 314 -8.07 -11.57 3.25
CA ARG A 314 -8.59 -12.67 4.08
C ARG A 314 -8.15 -12.59 5.55
N SER A 315 -8.09 -11.37 6.08
CA SER A 315 -7.68 -11.11 7.45
C SER A 315 -8.90 -10.94 8.34
N ALA A 316 -8.88 -11.55 9.54
CA ALA A 316 -9.98 -11.46 10.50
C ALA A 316 -9.56 -10.72 11.78
N LYS A 317 -10.52 -10.03 12.42
CA LYS A 317 -10.30 -9.31 13.69
C LYS A 317 -9.13 -8.32 13.62
N LEU A 318 -8.96 -7.72 12.45
CA LEU A 318 -7.89 -6.75 12.19
C LEU A 318 -8.18 -5.41 12.89
N VAL A 319 -7.20 -4.87 13.60
CA VAL A 319 -7.27 -3.55 14.24
C VAL A 319 -6.23 -2.60 13.66
N VAL A 320 -6.68 -1.61 12.89
CA VAL A 320 -5.85 -0.55 12.30
C VAL A 320 -6.19 0.77 12.99
N ARG A 321 -5.31 1.26 13.86
CA ARG A 321 -5.65 2.44 14.68
C ARG A 321 -4.52 3.44 14.85
N ARG A 322 -4.89 4.75 14.89
CA ARG A 322 -3.97 5.85 15.18
C ARG A 322 -2.73 5.87 14.29
N ASN A 323 -2.83 5.35 13.06
CA ASN A 323 -1.77 5.45 12.07
C ASN A 323 -1.89 6.77 11.31
N ARG A 324 -0.76 7.29 10.85
CA ARG A 324 -0.66 8.32 9.83
C ARG A 324 -0.27 7.66 8.52
N VAL A 325 -1.16 7.71 7.51
CA VAL A 325 -0.99 7.02 6.23
C VAL A 325 -1.09 8.05 5.12
N HIS A 326 0.01 8.33 4.43
CA HIS A 326 0.00 9.49 3.54
C HIS A 326 0.97 9.42 2.37
N ASP A 327 0.61 10.14 1.31
CA ASP A 327 1.47 10.32 0.13
C ASP A 327 1.90 8.98 -0.51
N ASN A 328 1.10 7.92 -0.37
CA ASN A 328 1.34 6.64 -1.02
C ASN A 328 0.77 6.63 -2.44
N ASN A 329 1.46 5.96 -3.36
CA ASN A 329 0.98 5.78 -4.73
C ASN A 329 0.06 4.54 -4.80
N GLY A 330 -1.20 4.73 -4.49
CA GLY A 330 -2.26 3.72 -4.38
C GLY A 330 -3.21 4.03 -3.23
N PRO A 331 -4.09 3.10 -2.83
CA PRO A 331 -4.94 3.23 -1.65
C PRO A 331 -4.12 3.43 -0.37
N GLY A 332 -4.65 4.21 0.57
CA GLY A 332 -4.00 4.40 1.88
C GLY A 332 -4.08 3.15 2.73
N LEU A 333 -5.29 2.71 3.05
CA LEU A 333 -5.59 1.50 3.83
C LEU A 333 -6.59 0.65 3.04
N TRP A 334 -6.31 -0.63 2.85
CA TRP A 334 -7.13 -1.50 2.02
C TRP A 334 -7.31 -2.89 2.64
N THR A 335 -8.55 -3.28 2.87
CA THR A 335 -8.93 -4.68 3.17
C THR A 335 -9.67 -5.27 1.99
N ASP A 336 -9.40 -6.54 1.68
CA ASP A 336 -9.79 -7.22 0.46
C ASP A 336 -10.04 -8.73 0.71
N GLY A 337 -10.70 -9.38 -0.24
CA GLY A 337 -10.77 -10.82 -0.39
C GLY A 337 -11.33 -11.58 0.81
N SER A 338 -12.52 -11.23 1.28
CA SER A 338 -13.21 -11.89 2.40
C SER A 338 -12.57 -11.61 3.78
N SER A 339 -12.02 -10.39 3.99
CA SER A 339 -11.62 -9.94 5.31
C SER A 339 -12.86 -9.73 6.21
N LEU A 340 -12.71 -9.99 7.53
CA LEU A 340 -13.84 -10.06 8.46
C LEU A 340 -13.52 -9.37 9.80
N GLU A 341 -14.51 -8.68 10.39
CA GLU A 341 -14.40 -8.02 11.70
C GLU A 341 -13.25 -7.01 11.77
N VAL A 342 -13.25 -6.05 10.82
CA VAL A 342 -12.17 -5.06 10.67
C VAL A 342 -12.50 -3.77 11.42
N LEU A 343 -11.54 -3.25 12.16
CA LEU A 343 -11.64 -1.95 12.84
C LEU A 343 -10.62 -0.95 12.30
N TYR A 344 -11.10 0.12 11.66
CA TYR A 344 -10.32 1.32 11.36
C TYR A 344 -10.69 2.45 12.34
N ASP A 345 -9.81 2.76 13.29
CA ASP A 345 -10.10 3.70 14.37
C ASP A 345 -9.05 4.82 14.50
N ARG A 346 -9.46 6.07 14.42
CA ARG A 346 -8.61 7.25 14.62
C ARG A 346 -7.35 7.32 13.74
N ASN A 347 -7.41 6.79 12.52
CA ASN A 347 -6.33 6.97 11.56
C ASN A 347 -6.40 8.36 10.90
N VAL A 348 -5.24 8.88 10.51
CA VAL A 348 -5.08 10.10 9.71
C VAL A 348 -4.58 9.69 8.34
N VAL A 349 -5.45 9.75 7.31
CA VAL A 349 -5.19 9.22 5.96
C VAL A 349 -5.20 10.37 4.95
N LEU A 350 -4.05 10.70 4.39
CA LEU A 350 -3.86 11.96 3.65
C LEU A 350 -3.17 11.76 2.30
N ARG A 351 -3.67 12.39 1.25
CA ARG A 351 -2.99 12.55 -0.04
C ARG A 351 -2.43 11.25 -0.63
N ASN A 352 -3.12 10.13 -0.42
CA ASN A 352 -2.84 8.90 -1.16
C ASN A 352 -3.45 9.01 -2.56
N SER A 353 -2.77 8.48 -3.58
CA SER A 353 -3.24 8.65 -4.97
C SER A 353 -4.54 7.90 -5.26
N GLY A 354 -4.76 6.74 -4.63
CA GLY A 354 -6.01 5.99 -4.62
C GLY A 354 -6.93 6.36 -3.45
N ALA A 355 -7.96 5.56 -3.20
CA ALA A 355 -8.89 5.74 -2.09
C ALA A 355 -8.16 5.91 -0.75
N GLY A 356 -8.72 6.74 0.14
CA GLY A 356 -8.14 6.88 1.47
C GLY A 356 -8.23 5.58 2.27
N ILE A 357 -9.44 5.07 2.47
CA ILE A 357 -9.72 3.76 3.08
C ILE A 357 -10.61 2.98 2.12
N LEU A 358 -10.21 1.78 1.75
CA LEU A 358 -10.95 0.87 0.88
C LEU A 358 -11.26 -0.42 1.64
N HIS A 359 -12.54 -0.77 1.75
CA HIS A 359 -13.03 -2.05 2.25
C HIS A 359 -13.77 -2.75 1.13
N GLU A 360 -13.13 -3.75 0.54
CA GLU A 360 -13.56 -4.37 -0.71
C GLU A 360 -13.80 -5.86 -0.53
N ILE A 361 -14.87 -6.38 -1.16
CA ILE A 361 -15.27 -7.81 -1.15
C ILE A 361 -15.00 -8.46 0.22
N SER A 362 -15.52 -7.85 1.27
CA SER A 362 -15.21 -8.17 2.66
C SER A 362 -16.45 -8.01 3.56
N TYR A 363 -16.32 -8.33 4.84
CA TYR A 363 -17.48 -8.39 5.76
C TYR A 363 -17.19 -7.68 7.08
N ALA A 364 -18.23 -7.21 7.74
CA ALA A 364 -18.23 -6.71 9.11
C ALA A 364 -17.07 -5.78 9.45
N ALA A 365 -17.21 -4.51 9.08
CA ALA A 365 -16.22 -3.49 9.39
C ALA A 365 -16.80 -2.31 10.16
N VAL A 366 -15.96 -1.71 11.02
CA VAL A 366 -16.24 -0.43 11.67
C VAL A 366 -15.13 0.57 11.32
N LEU A 367 -15.52 1.64 10.61
CA LEU A 367 -14.65 2.74 10.23
C LEU A 367 -15.06 3.97 11.07
N LYS A 368 -14.31 4.30 12.12
CA LYS A 368 -14.71 5.37 13.05
C LYS A 368 -13.61 6.36 13.39
N GLN A 369 -14.01 7.62 13.57
CA GLN A 369 -13.15 8.70 14.04
C GLN A 369 -11.88 8.90 13.20
N ASN A 370 -11.87 8.46 11.94
CA ASN A 370 -10.75 8.68 11.04
C ASN A 370 -10.81 10.09 10.43
N VAL A 371 -9.64 10.67 10.15
CA VAL A 371 -9.48 11.90 9.38
C VAL A 371 -8.93 11.53 8.01
N VAL A 372 -9.74 11.70 6.96
CA VAL A 372 -9.43 11.24 5.60
C VAL A 372 -9.50 12.43 4.63
N ARG A 373 -8.35 12.89 4.11
CA ARG A 373 -8.29 14.14 3.33
C ARG A 373 -7.37 14.05 2.12
N GLY A 374 -7.81 14.62 1.00
CA GLY A 374 -6.99 14.83 -0.19
C GLY A 374 -6.59 13.55 -0.91
N ASN A 375 -7.36 12.46 -0.78
CA ASN A 375 -7.08 11.17 -1.40
C ASN A 375 -7.84 10.99 -2.71
N GLY A 376 -7.41 10.03 -3.56
CA GLY A 376 -8.20 9.48 -4.64
C GLY A 376 -8.06 10.15 -5.99
N PHE A 377 -7.14 11.10 -6.16
CA PHE A 377 -7.05 11.89 -7.40
C PHE A 377 -6.41 11.16 -8.60
N ALA A 378 -5.89 9.96 -8.43
CA ALA A 378 -5.51 9.08 -9.53
C ALA A 378 -6.61 8.08 -9.91
N GLY A 379 -7.71 8.04 -9.18
CA GLY A 379 -8.86 7.19 -9.46
C GLY A 379 -9.64 7.70 -10.67
N ALA A 380 -10.17 6.79 -11.48
CA ALA A 380 -10.99 7.09 -12.63
C ALA A 380 -12.35 6.40 -12.51
N GLY A 381 -13.39 7.15 -12.69
CA GLY A 381 -14.74 6.63 -12.79
C GLY A 381 -15.45 6.40 -11.44
N TRP A 382 -16.74 6.31 -11.50
CA TRP A 382 -17.68 6.05 -10.40
C TRP A 382 -17.37 6.81 -9.12
N LEU A 383 -17.39 6.09 -7.97
CA LEU A 383 -17.00 6.59 -6.65
C LEU A 383 -15.60 6.08 -6.24
N ASP A 384 -14.85 5.47 -7.14
CA ASP A 384 -13.44 5.16 -6.94
C ASP A 384 -12.68 6.43 -6.57
N GLY A 385 -11.65 6.32 -5.80
CA GLY A 385 -10.93 7.48 -5.29
C GLY A 385 -11.70 8.28 -4.23
N ALA A 386 -12.78 7.75 -3.64
CA ALA A 386 -13.40 8.40 -2.50
C ALA A 386 -12.48 8.38 -1.27
N GLY A 387 -12.73 9.29 -0.35
CA GLY A 387 -12.06 9.27 0.94
C GLY A 387 -12.24 7.94 1.64
N ILE A 388 -13.47 7.42 1.66
CA ILE A 388 -13.81 6.08 2.15
C ILE A 388 -14.61 5.36 1.06
N VAL A 389 -14.18 4.17 0.68
CA VAL A 389 -14.88 3.29 -0.28
C VAL A 389 -15.25 1.99 0.42
N VAL A 390 -16.49 1.57 0.23
CA VAL A 390 -16.97 0.22 0.55
C VAL A 390 -17.46 -0.39 -0.75
N SER A 391 -16.80 -1.47 -1.21
CA SER A 391 -17.09 -2.10 -2.50
C SER A 391 -17.51 -3.54 -2.29
N SER A 392 -18.71 -3.91 -2.76
CA SER A 392 -19.29 -5.25 -2.68
C SER A 392 -19.02 -5.93 -1.32
N SER A 393 -19.31 -5.20 -0.23
CA SER A 393 -19.00 -5.62 1.15
C SER A 393 -20.22 -5.41 2.06
N SER A 394 -20.36 -6.24 3.09
CA SER A 394 -21.54 -6.22 3.94
C SER A 394 -21.26 -5.95 5.42
N HIS A 395 -22.33 -5.53 6.15
CA HIS A 395 -22.31 -5.27 7.60
C HIS A 395 -21.29 -4.20 8.02
N VAL A 396 -21.25 -3.06 7.29
CA VAL A 396 -20.25 -2.01 7.48
C VAL A 396 -20.85 -0.80 8.22
N LYS A 397 -20.14 -0.31 9.23
CA LYS A 397 -20.42 0.95 9.93
C LYS A 397 -19.36 2.00 9.65
N ILE A 398 -19.75 3.14 9.04
CA ILE A 398 -18.89 4.30 8.79
C ILE A 398 -19.41 5.45 9.64
N THR A 399 -18.73 5.77 10.75
CA THR A 399 -19.30 6.69 11.73
C THR A 399 -18.28 7.66 12.35
N HIS A 400 -18.70 8.92 12.56
CA HIS A 400 -17.87 9.96 13.20
C HIS A 400 -16.53 10.22 12.49
N ASN A 401 -16.41 9.96 11.18
CA ASN A 401 -15.22 10.30 10.41
C ASN A 401 -15.30 11.75 9.91
N THR A 402 -14.11 12.35 9.73
CA THR A 402 -13.95 13.59 8.98
C THR A 402 -13.40 13.26 7.61
N VAL A 403 -14.21 13.39 6.57
CA VAL A 403 -13.88 13.09 5.17
C VAL A 403 -13.89 14.38 4.38
N ALA A 404 -12.72 14.88 3.94
CA ALA A 404 -12.66 16.21 3.38
C ALA A 404 -11.76 16.34 2.16
N ASN A 405 -12.24 17.01 1.12
CA ASN A 405 -11.46 17.37 -0.07
C ASN A 405 -10.72 16.17 -0.70
N ASN A 406 -11.32 14.98 -0.67
CA ASN A 406 -10.92 13.86 -1.49
C ASN A 406 -11.53 13.99 -2.89
N HIS A 407 -11.12 13.16 -3.83
CA HIS A 407 -11.73 13.15 -5.17
C HIS A 407 -13.25 12.93 -5.09
N ASN A 408 -13.69 11.93 -4.30
CA ASN A 408 -15.08 11.71 -3.90
C ASN A 408 -15.19 11.66 -2.35
N GLY A 409 -16.38 11.79 -1.80
CA GLY A 409 -16.63 11.75 -0.36
C GLY A 409 -16.59 10.35 0.23
N ILE A 410 -17.76 9.76 0.52
CA ILE A 410 -17.94 8.35 0.91
C ILE A 410 -18.67 7.64 -0.21
N GLY A 411 -18.06 6.63 -0.79
CA GLY A 411 -18.58 5.85 -1.91
C GLY A 411 -18.94 4.43 -1.49
N ILE A 412 -20.15 4.01 -1.85
CA ILE A 412 -20.56 2.62 -1.84
C ILE A 412 -20.62 2.16 -3.30
N ILE A 413 -19.96 1.05 -3.59
CA ILE A 413 -19.88 0.51 -4.95
C ILE A 413 -20.39 -0.92 -4.93
N GLU A 414 -21.32 -1.25 -5.83
CA GLU A 414 -21.69 -2.63 -6.09
C GLU A 414 -21.39 -2.99 -7.53
N SER A 415 -20.65 -4.06 -7.71
CA SER A 415 -20.35 -4.63 -9.03
C SER A 415 -20.29 -6.15 -8.96
N ALA A 416 -20.50 -6.81 -10.09
CA ALA A 416 -20.37 -8.26 -10.16
C ALA A 416 -18.98 -8.70 -9.71
N ARG A 417 -18.93 -9.64 -8.78
CA ARG A 417 -17.69 -10.15 -8.19
C ARG A 417 -17.59 -11.65 -8.36
N GLU A 418 -16.36 -12.15 -8.36
CA GLU A 418 -16.09 -13.57 -8.27
C GLU A 418 -16.71 -14.15 -6.99
N PRO A 419 -17.14 -15.41 -7.01
CA PRO A 419 -17.68 -16.10 -5.83
C PRO A 419 -16.72 -15.97 -4.64
N PRO A 420 -17.26 -15.85 -3.42
CA PRO A 420 -16.43 -15.83 -2.22
C PRO A 420 -15.74 -17.17 -1.97
N VAL A 421 -14.89 -17.20 -0.94
CA VAL A 421 -14.37 -18.46 -0.41
C VAL A 421 -15.54 -19.34 0.01
N GLU A 422 -15.44 -20.66 -0.23
CA GLU A 422 -16.45 -21.63 0.15
C GLU A 422 -16.91 -21.46 1.62
N GLY A 423 -18.20 -21.43 1.84
CA GLY A 423 -18.80 -21.21 3.17
C GLY A 423 -18.97 -19.75 3.59
N MET A 424 -18.52 -18.79 2.78
CA MET A 424 -18.72 -17.36 3.03
C MET A 424 -19.94 -16.84 2.25
N PRO A 425 -20.67 -15.82 2.78
CA PRO A 425 -21.75 -15.16 2.03
C PRO A 425 -21.27 -14.52 0.74
N ALA A 426 -22.18 -14.24 -0.19
CA ALA A 426 -21.87 -13.48 -1.41
C ALA A 426 -21.21 -12.13 -1.07
N HIS A 427 -20.27 -11.69 -1.92
CA HIS A 427 -19.70 -10.36 -1.85
C HIS A 427 -20.72 -9.37 -2.44
N GLU A 428 -21.47 -8.71 -1.56
CA GLU A 428 -22.45 -7.70 -1.97
C GLU A 428 -22.51 -6.53 -0.97
N ALA A 429 -22.86 -5.36 -1.46
CA ALA A 429 -23.09 -4.18 -0.62
C ALA A 429 -24.41 -4.31 0.12
N GLN A 430 -24.35 -4.69 1.42
CA GLN A 430 -25.54 -4.90 2.24
C GLN A 430 -25.28 -4.45 3.69
N ASP A 431 -26.34 -3.98 4.38
CA ASP A 431 -26.29 -3.55 5.79
C ASP A 431 -25.17 -2.54 6.05
N ILE A 432 -25.14 -1.47 5.26
CA ILE A 432 -24.13 -0.41 5.36
C ILE A 432 -24.76 0.83 6.00
N LEU A 433 -24.21 1.26 7.14
CA LEU A 433 -24.63 2.47 7.83
C LEU A 433 -23.54 3.55 7.76
N VAL A 434 -23.84 4.64 7.05
CA VAL A 434 -23.03 5.87 7.00
C VAL A 434 -23.69 6.91 7.92
N HIS A 435 -23.12 7.09 9.14
CA HIS A 435 -23.79 7.87 10.17
C HIS A 435 -22.86 8.87 10.87
N ALA A 436 -23.39 10.07 11.12
CA ALA A 436 -22.71 11.11 11.92
C ALA A 436 -21.28 11.46 11.43
N ASN A 437 -21.00 11.34 10.14
CA ASN A 437 -19.73 11.77 9.56
C ASN A 437 -19.77 13.27 9.19
N SER A 438 -18.61 13.92 9.19
CA SER A 438 -18.42 15.26 8.66
C SER A 438 -17.78 15.17 7.28
N ILE A 439 -18.52 15.50 6.23
CA ILE A 439 -18.15 15.31 4.82
C ILE A 439 -18.03 16.68 4.15
N ALA A 440 -16.83 17.04 3.71
CA ALA A 440 -16.58 18.29 3.00
C ALA A 440 -16.14 18.00 1.57
N MET A 441 -16.87 18.51 0.56
CA MET A 441 -16.60 18.30 -0.85
C MET A 441 -16.64 19.62 -1.62
N ARG A 442 -15.60 19.88 -2.42
CA ARG A 442 -15.62 20.96 -3.43
C ARG A 442 -16.03 20.43 -4.80
N THR A 443 -15.68 19.22 -5.09
CA THR A 443 -15.98 18.44 -6.30
C THR A 443 -16.30 17.01 -5.91
N GLY A 444 -16.66 16.17 -6.88
CA GLY A 444 -16.95 14.76 -6.65
C GLY A 444 -18.30 14.49 -6.03
N HIS A 445 -18.52 13.23 -5.65
CA HIS A 445 -19.81 12.74 -5.19
C HIS A 445 -19.69 11.88 -3.94
N THR A 446 -20.81 11.73 -3.22
CA THR A 446 -21.00 10.73 -2.16
C THR A 446 -22.28 9.96 -2.42
N GLY A 447 -22.33 8.66 -2.05
CA GLY A 447 -23.53 7.86 -2.25
C GLY A 447 -23.25 6.43 -2.68
N LEU A 448 -24.11 5.88 -3.55
CA LEU A 448 -24.04 4.52 -4.07
C LEU A 448 -24.10 4.52 -5.60
N VAL A 449 -23.24 3.70 -6.20
CA VAL A 449 -23.27 3.31 -7.62
C VAL A 449 -23.30 1.79 -7.75
N GLN A 450 -23.92 1.28 -8.82
CA GLN A 450 -23.96 -0.16 -9.12
C GLN A 450 -24.13 -0.42 -10.62
N ASP A 451 -23.63 -1.55 -11.09
CA ASP A 451 -23.77 -2.03 -12.48
C ASP A 451 -24.40 -3.43 -12.59
N VAL A 452 -24.86 -3.98 -11.48
CA VAL A 452 -25.49 -5.32 -11.46
C VAL A 452 -26.97 -5.32 -11.86
N GLY A 453 -27.54 -4.12 -12.13
CA GLY A 453 -28.93 -4.00 -12.59
C GLY A 453 -29.99 -4.21 -11.50
N ASP A 454 -29.62 -4.42 -10.23
CA ASP A 454 -30.54 -4.67 -9.13
C ASP A 454 -30.84 -3.36 -8.35
N THR A 455 -32.08 -2.88 -8.46
CA THR A 455 -32.52 -1.66 -7.76
C THR A 455 -32.73 -1.85 -6.25
N SER A 456 -32.73 -3.09 -5.74
CA SER A 456 -32.87 -3.38 -4.31
C SER A 456 -31.71 -2.81 -3.47
N TYR A 457 -30.54 -2.57 -4.05
CA TYR A 457 -29.43 -1.87 -3.40
C TYR A 457 -29.82 -0.49 -2.89
N TYR A 458 -30.76 0.17 -3.53
CA TYR A 458 -31.22 1.49 -3.13
C TYR A 458 -32.36 1.48 -2.12
N THR A 459 -33.05 0.33 -1.90
CA THR A 459 -34.28 0.28 -1.11
C THR A 459 -34.35 -0.89 -0.12
N GLY A 460 -33.76 -2.04 -0.45
CA GLY A 460 -33.96 -3.29 0.29
C GLY A 460 -32.70 -3.86 0.96
N LYS A 461 -31.51 -3.48 0.54
CA LYS A 461 -30.23 -4.01 1.03
C LYS A 461 -29.70 -3.35 2.30
N GLY A 462 -30.49 -2.48 2.96
CA GLY A 462 -30.10 -1.88 4.24
C GLY A 462 -28.99 -0.81 4.16
N ILE A 463 -28.75 -0.23 2.99
CA ILE A 463 -27.75 0.83 2.81
C ILE A 463 -28.37 2.17 3.19
N ARG A 464 -27.82 2.85 4.19
CA ARG A 464 -28.40 4.07 4.76
C ARG A 464 -27.36 5.14 5.05
N PHE A 465 -27.70 6.37 4.67
CA PHE A 465 -27.00 7.59 5.07
C PHE A 465 -27.88 8.35 6.06
N VAL A 466 -27.39 8.58 7.30
CA VAL A 466 -28.21 9.13 8.40
C VAL A 466 -27.43 10.14 9.23
N GLY A 467 -27.94 11.36 9.34
CA GLY A 467 -27.42 12.36 10.28
C GLY A 467 -25.98 12.82 9.99
N ASN A 468 -25.53 12.74 8.74
CA ASN A 468 -24.22 13.24 8.36
C ASN A 468 -24.24 14.77 8.23
N LYS A 469 -23.08 15.40 8.40
CA LYS A 469 -22.87 16.85 8.21
C LYS A 469 -22.11 17.09 6.92
N TYR A 470 -22.67 17.90 6.04
CA TYR A 470 -22.10 18.23 4.74
C TYR A 470 -21.64 19.68 4.66
N SER A 471 -20.44 19.91 4.16
CA SER A 471 -19.93 21.22 3.74
C SER A 471 -19.60 21.13 2.25
N LEU A 472 -20.51 21.66 1.42
CA LEU A 472 -20.50 21.52 -0.02
C LEU A 472 -19.97 22.79 -0.69
N GLY A 473 -19.34 22.66 -1.86
CA GLY A 473 -19.00 23.77 -2.74
C GLY A 473 -20.20 24.26 -3.54
N CYS A 474 -19.96 24.78 -4.75
CA CYS A 474 -20.98 25.43 -5.60
C CYS A 474 -21.51 24.54 -6.73
N ASN A 475 -21.19 23.25 -6.76
CA ASN A 475 -21.78 22.34 -7.74
C ASN A 475 -23.26 22.11 -7.42
N ALA A 476 -24.05 21.92 -8.46
CA ALA A 476 -25.48 21.65 -8.29
C ALA A 476 -25.75 20.24 -7.73
N LYS A 477 -24.82 19.29 -7.95
CA LYS A 477 -25.01 17.88 -7.64
C LYS A 477 -23.77 17.33 -6.95
N TYR A 478 -23.96 16.77 -5.75
CA TYR A 478 -22.90 16.16 -4.91
C TYR A 478 -23.21 14.75 -4.46
N PHE A 479 -24.36 14.19 -4.87
CA PHE A 479 -24.81 12.89 -4.43
C PHE A 479 -25.01 11.97 -5.62
N THR A 480 -24.80 10.69 -5.42
CA THR A 480 -25.07 9.68 -6.43
C THR A 480 -25.96 8.60 -5.82
N TRP A 481 -27.10 8.35 -6.44
CA TRP A 481 -28.09 7.39 -6.00
C TRP A 481 -28.91 6.89 -7.19
N ARG A 482 -29.96 6.08 -6.92
CA ARG A 482 -30.91 5.63 -7.96
C ARG A 482 -31.38 6.80 -8.84
N ASP A 483 -31.37 6.58 -10.15
CA ASP A 483 -31.90 7.57 -11.10
C ASP A 483 -33.41 7.74 -10.89
N PRO A 484 -33.93 8.93 -10.49
CA PRO A 484 -35.34 9.16 -10.32
C PRO A 484 -36.17 8.97 -11.60
N SER A 485 -35.57 9.12 -12.77
CA SER A 485 -36.24 8.91 -14.06
C SER A 485 -36.35 7.45 -14.46
N GLY A 486 -35.60 6.55 -13.79
CA GLY A 486 -35.55 5.13 -14.12
C GLY A 486 -34.82 4.76 -15.42
N ARG A 487 -34.17 5.74 -16.08
CA ARG A 487 -33.48 5.53 -17.35
C ARG A 487 -32.11 4.87 -17.16
N ASN A 488 -31.45 5.14 -16.03
CA ASN A 488 -30.13 4.63 -15.70
C ASN A 488 -30.16 3.94 -14.34
N ALA A 489 -29.16 3.12 -14.06
CA ALA A 489 -29.00 2.46 -12.79
C ALA A 489 -28.82 3.48 -11.64
N TYR A 490 -28.10 4.58 -11.91
CA TYR A 490 -27.86 5.68 -10.96
C TYR A 490 -27.80 7.03 -11.69
N ALA A 491 -27.93 8.11 -10.92
CA ALA A 491 -27.76 9.47 -11.39
C ALA A 491 -27.11 10.35 -10.33
N ASN A 492 -26.49 11.44 -10.78
CA ASN A 492 -26.01 12.47 -9.86
C ASN A 492 -27.19 13.36 -9.44
N LEU A 493 -27.39 13.49 -8.12
CA LEU A 493 -28.50 14.17 -7.47
C LEU A 493 -28.06 15.48 -6.83
N ASN A 494 -28.99 16.44 -6.79
CA ASN A 494 -28.87 17.59 -5.91
C ASN A 494 -29.33 17.24 -4.47
N GLN A 495 -29.19 18.17 -3.54
CA GLN A 495 -29.55 17.94 -2.14
C GLN A 495 -31.05 17.59 -1.97
N ALA A 496 -31.96 18.28 -2.66
CA ALA A 496 -33.40 18.02 -2.54
C ALA A 496 -33.76 16.60 -3.01
N GLN A 497 -33.18 16.15 -4.11
CA GLN A 497 -33.35 14.80 -4.63
C GLN A 497 -32.76 13.72 -3.69
N TRP A 498 -31.61 14.01 -3.06
CA TRP A 498 -30.97 13.15 -2.06
C TRP A 498 -31.84 12.91 -0.84
N LEU A 499 -32.41 14.01 -0.30
CA LEU A 499 -33.35 13.97 0.82
C LEU A 499 -34.66 13.26 0.44
N ALA A 500 -35.21 13.53 -0.75
CA ALA A 500 -36.41 12.87 -1.25
C ALA A 500 -36.22 11.35 -1.46
N ALA A 501 -34.98 10.88 -1.71
CA ALA A 501 -34.63 9.47 -1.74
C ALA A 501 -34.51 8.82 -0.36
N GLY A 502 -34.78 9.55 0.73
CA GLY A 502 -34.74 9.06 2.10
C GLY A 502 -33.37 9.12 2.76
N ASN A 503 -32.35 9.62 2.09
CA ASN A 503 -30.99 9.73 2.63
C ASN A 503 -30.82 11.01 3.44
N ASP A 504 -30.15 10.94 4.58
CA ASP A 504 -29.77 12.06 5.45
C ASP A 504 -30.91 13.04 5.77
N THR A 505 -32.14 12.55 5.94
CA THR A 505 -33.30 13.36 6.30
C THR A 505 -33.11 14.12 7.63
N THR A 506 -32.19 13.68 8.48
CA THR A 506 -31.73 14.32 9.72
C THR A 506 -30.33 14.94 9.56
N GLY A 507 -29.81 14.99 8.35
CA GLY A 507 -28.49 15.53 8.04
C GLY A 507 -28.43 17.06 8.10
N HIS A 508 -27.24 17.60 8.22
CA HIS A 508 -26.98 19.03 8.20
C HIS A 508 -26.16 19.43 6.98
N PHE A 509 -26.66 20.41 6.21
CA PHE A 509 -26.03 20.83 4.95
C PHE A 509 -25.63 22.30 5.02
N THR A 510 -24.40 22.60 4.67
CA THR A 510 -23.91 23.96 4.47
C THR A 510 -23.28 24.09 3.09
N THR A 511 -23.54 25.19 2.38
CA THR A 511 -22.90 25.51 1.11
C THR A 511 -21.93 26.65 1.33
N LYS A 512 -20.67 26.47 0.90
CA LYS A 512 -19.62 27.49 0.93
C LYS A 512 -19.05 27.63 -0.48
N CYS A 513 -19.57 28.65 -1.18
CA CYS A 513 -18.98 29.09 -2.43
C CYS A 513 -17.76 29.98 -2.16
N PRO A 514 -16.65 29.87 -2.96
CA PRO A 514 -15.51 30.76 -2.83
C PRO A 514 -15.87 32.20 -3.17
#